data_aaf4bf35beb9b82890647db1534d58d5
#
_entry.id   aaf4bf35beb9b82890647db1534d58d5
#
_cell.length_a   1.000
_cell.length_b   1.000
_cell.length_c   1.000
_cell.angle_alpha   90.00
_cell.angle_beta   90.00
_cell.angle_gamma   90.00
#
_symmetry.space_group_name_H-M   'P 1'
#
loop_
_entity.id
_entity.type
_entity.pdbx_description
1 polymer ?
#
loop_
_entity_poly.entity_id
_entity_poly.type
_entity_poly.pdbx_seq_one_letter_code
_entity_poly.pdbx_strand_id
1 'polypeptide(L)'
;ILFAIKSPNFDFTNFQKMLLNANSQNIPIVLILSKIDLVSEDELKEFFNKFRQIFKETISIFPISTETNTGINELQQYINKKSVVISGPSGAGKSTLINTLIGKEVLVTNDVSQKTKKGRHTTIESRFFMSAPHSYIIDTPGFSTLDFPKLEEKKELEKLFPEFLDFLSPFLAILGFYLL
;
A
#
# COMPACT_ATOMS: atom_id res chain seq x y z
N ILE A 1 2.88 -0.65 0.74
CA ILE A 1 1.74 0.23 1.08
C ILE A 1 0.85 -0.50 2.07
N LEU A 2 0.45 0.13 3.17
CA LEU A 2 -0.39 -0.42 4.23
C LEU A 2 -1.82 0.10 4.12
N PHE A 3 -2.81 -0.79 4.04
CA PHE A 3 -4.23 -0.48 4.13
C PHE A 3 -4.92 -1.44 5.10
N ALA A 4 -5.89 -0.94 5.85
CA ALA A 4 -6.79 -1.81 6.61
C ALA A 4 -7.87 -2.38 5.69
N ILE A 5 -8.28 -3.63 5.93
CA ILE A 5 -9.44 -4.20 5.23
C ILE A 5 -10.74 -3.57 5.74
N LYS A 6 -10.77 -3.25 7.05
CA LYS A 6 -11.92 -2.64 7.76
C LYS A 6 -11.42 -1.66 8.82
N SER A 7 -12.19 -0.61 9.11
CA SER A 7 -11.87 0.41 10.16
C SER A 7 -10.50 1.07 10.02
N PRO A 8 -10.27 1.86 8.95
CA PRO A 8 -11.19 2.25 7.87
C PRO A 8 -11.33 1.17 6.81
N ASN A 9 -12.41 1.22 6.03
CA ASN A 9 -12.60 0.31 4.90
C ASN A 9 -11.52 0.54 3.84
N PHE A 10 -11.16 -0.53 3.12
CA PHE A 10 -10.19 -0.46 2.05
C PHE A 10 -10.66 0.50 0.94
N ASP A 11 -9.85 1.51 0.66
CA ASP A 11 -10.11 2.50 -0.39
C ASP A 11 -9.30 2.14 -1.66
N PHE A 12 -9.97 1.49 -2.60
CA PHE A 12 -9.38 1.10 -3.89
C PHE A 12 -8.85 2.29 -4.69
N THR A 13 -9.56 3.43 -4.65
CA THR A 13 -9.16 4.63 -5.40
C THR A 13 -7.87 5.21 -4.83
N ASN A 14 -7.76 5.30 -3.50
CA ASN A 14 -6.55 5.80 -2.87
C ASN A 14 -5.38 4.83 -3.07
N PHE A 15 -5.64 3.52 -3.00
CA PHE A 15 -4.60 2.51 -3.30
C PHE A 15 -4.09 2.65 -4.74
N GLN A 16 -4.98 2.82 -5.72
CA GLN A 16 -4.58 3.04 -7.12
C GLN A 16 -3.73 4.29 -7.30
N LYS A 17 -4.07 5.40 -6.63
CA LYS A 17 -3.25 6.62 -6.66
C LYS A 17 -1.83 6.37 -6.12
N MET A 18 -1.72 5.65 -5.01
CA MET A 18 -0.42 5.31 -4.42
C MET A 18 0.39 4.38 -5.32
N LEU A 19 -0.28 3.40 -5.93
CA LEU A 19 0.33 2.49 -6.90
C LEU A 19 0.89 3.25 -8.11
N LEU A 20 0.10 4.15 -8.68
CA LEU A 20 0.53 4.98 -9.81
C LEU A 20 1.74 5.84 -9.48
N ASN A 21 1.72 6.51 -8.32
CA ASN A 21 2.84 7.35 -7.90
C ASN A 21 4.13 6.54 -7.71
N ALA A 22 4.05 5.34 -7.18
CA ALA A 22 5.24 4.51 -7.02
C ALA A 22 5.70 3.91 -8.36
N ASN A 23 4.78 3.46 -9.22
CA ASN A 23 5.11 2.95 -10.55
C ASN A 23 5.77 4.03 -11.42
N SER A 24 5.31 5.30 -11.33
CA SER A 24 5.94 6.41 -12.07
C SER A 24 7.41 6.66 -11.67
N GLN A 25 7.82 6.19 -10.50
CA GLN A 25 9.18 6.28 -9.98
C GLN A 25 9.92 4.93 -10.01
N ASN A 26 9.35 3.89 -10.61
CA ASN A 26 9.89 2.53 -10.64
C ASN A 26 10.15 1.94 -9.24
N ILE A 27 9.32 2.28 -8.25
CA ILE A 27 9.41 1.76 -6.89
C ILE A 27 8.60 0.47 -6.78
N PRO A 28 9.22 -0.68 -6.43
CA PRO A 28 8.49 -1.91 -6.22
C PRO A 28 7.50 -1.79 -5.06
N ILE A 29 6.29 -2.33 -5.24
CA ILE A 29 5.21 -2.23 -4.27
C ILE A 29 4.75 -3.60 -3.81
N VAL A 30 4.39 -3.68 -2.53
CA VAL A 30 3.56 -4.74 -1.96
C VAL A 30 2.40 -4.11 -1.20
N LEU A 31 1.27 -4.80 -1.16
CA LEU A 31 0.15 -4.44 -0.29
C LEU A 31 0.27 -5.18 1.03
N ILE A 32 0.32 -4.43 2.14
CA ILE A 32 0.09 -4.98 3.47
C ILE A 32 -1.36 -4.73 3.81
N LEU A 33 -2.17 -5.80 3.90
CA LEU A 33 -3.58 -5.73 4.23
C LEU A 33 -3.75 -5.99 5.73
N SER A 34 -3.92 -4.94 6.51
CA SER A 34 -3.99 -5.04 7.97
C SER A 34 -5.41 -5.25 8.50
N LYS A 35 -5.50 -5.60 9.80
CA LYS A 35 -6.73 -5.78 10.57
C LYS A 35 -7.63 -6.89 10.00
N ILE A 36 -7.03 -7.96 9.51
CA ILE A 36 -7.79 -9.11 8.99
C ILE A 36 -8.60 -9.82 10.06
N ASP A 37 -8.28 -9.58 11.33
CA ASP A 37 -9.04 -10.05 12.50
C ASP A 37 -10.45 -9.43 12.60
N LEU A 38 -10.71 -8.31 11.92
CA LEU A 38 -12.01 -7.62 11.92
C LEU A 38 -13.00 -8.16 10.88
N VAL A 39 -12.63 -9.17 10.11
CA VAL A 39 -13.45 -9.74 9.04
C VAL A 39 -13.47 -11.26 9.13
N SER A 40 -14.52 -11.88 8.59
CA SER A 40 -14.59 -13.34 8.46
C SER A 40 -13.68 -13.84 7.34
N GLU A 41 -13.42 -15.15 7.34
CA GLU A 41 -12.65 -15.78 6.24
C GLU A 41 -13.33 -15.60 4.88
N ASP A 42 -14.67 -15.59 4.84
CA ASP A 42 -15.41 -15.43 3.60
C ASP A 42 -15.33 -13.98 3.08
N GLU A 43 -15.42 -12.97 3.97
CA GLU A 43 -15.19 -11.57 3.63
C GLU A 43 -13.75 -11.35 3.11
N LEU A 44 -12.76 -12.02 3.71
CA LEU A 44 -11.38 -11.96 3.29
C LEU A 44 -11.18 -12.60 1.90
N LYS A 45 -11.79 -13.76 1.64
CA LYS A 45 -11.79 -14.42 0.32
C LYS A 45 -12.45 -13.53 -0.75
N GLU A 46 -13.59 -12.92 -0.43
CA GLU A 46 -14.27 -11.99 -1.34
C GLU A 46 -13.39 -10.79 -1.68
N PHE A 47 -12.71 -10.22 -0.67
CA PHE A 47 -11.74 -9.14 -0.90
C PHE A 47 -10.63 -9.57 -1.87
N PHE A 48 -10.01 -10.74 -1.67
CA PHE A 48 -8.95 -11.24 -2.54
C PHE A 48 -9.45 -11.45 -3.97
N ASN A 49 -10.64 -12.02 -4.14
CA ASN A 49 -11.23 -12.23 -5.45
C ASN A 49 -11.43 -10.90 -6.18
N LYS A 50 -12.02 -9.90 -5.51
CA LYS A 50 -12.21 -8.56 -6.05
C LYS A 50 -10.87 -7.87 -6.36
N PHE A 51 -9.89 -7.97 -5.47
CA PHE A 51 -8.57 -7.37 -5.66
C PHE A 51 -7.86 -7.97 -6.88
N ARG A 52 -7.87 -9.30 -7.03
CA ARG A 52 -7.28 -10.01 -8.18
C ARG A 52 -7.97 -9.69 -9.50
N GLN A 53 -9.28 -9.47 -9.49
CA GLN A 53 -10.00 -9.03 -10.69
C GLN A 53 -9.52 -7.67 -11.19
N ILE A 54 -9.16 -6.75 -10.27
CA ILE A 54 -8.72 -5.39 -10.61
C ILE A 54 -7.23 -5.36 -10.93
N PHE A 55 -6.38 -5.97 -10.09
CA PHE A 55 -4.92 -5.83 -10.16
C PHE A 55 -4.23 -7.10 -10.68
N LYS A 56 -5.00 -8.15 -11.04
CA LYS A 56 -4.47 -9.47 -11.40
C LYS A 56 -3.48 -9.97 -10.33
N GLU A 57 -2.43 -10.69 -10.71
CA GLU A 57 -1.41 -11.17 -9.77
C GLU A 57 -0.15 -10.30 -9.75
N THR A 58 -0.27 -9.05 -10.19
CA THR A 58 0.88 -8.13 -10.32
C THR A 58 1.40 -7.61 -8.99
N ILE A 59 0.59 -7.69 -7.90
CA ILE A 59 0.91 -7.12 -6.60
C ILE A 59 0.88 -8.21 -5.53
N SER A 60 2.01 -8.39 -4.84
CA SER A 60 2.06 -9.28 -3.67
C SER A 60 1.26 -8.68 -2.51
N ILE A 61 0.42 -9.51 -1.85
CA ILE A 61 -0.40 -9.11 -0.70
C ILE A 61 0.07 -9.86 0.53
N PHE A 62 0.30 -9.12 1.62
CA PHE A 62 0.56 -9.66 2.95
C PHE A 62 -0.63 -9.37 3.86
N PRO A 63 -1.55 -10.33 4.03
CA PRO A 63 -2.64 -10.20 4.99
C PRO A 63 -2.09 -10.35 6.40
N ILE A 64 -2.32 -9.35 7.26
CA ILE A 64 -1.80 -9.33 8.62
C ILE A 64 -2.83 -8.91 9.66
N SER A 65 -2.64 -9.38 10.88
CA SER A 65 -3.21 -8.78 12.09
C SER A 65 -2.11 -8.59 13.13
N THR A 66 -1.96 -7.37 13.61
CA THR A 66 -1.07 -7.07 14.75
C THR A 66 -1.68 -7.48 16.07
N GLU A 67 -3.01 -7.64 16.15
CA GLU A 67 -3.74 -8.11 17.34
C GLU A 67 -3.51 -9.59 17.58
N THR A 68 -3.61 -10.39 16.52
CA THR A 68 -3.43 -11.86 16.59
C THR A 68 -2.03 -12.33 16.19
N ASN A 69 -1.14 -11.42 15.81
CA ASN A 69 0.18 -11.69 15.22
C ASN A 69 0.16 -12.55 13.95
N THR A 70 -1.00 -12.62 13.27
CA THR A 70 -1.14 -13.36 12.01
C THR A 70 -0.39 -12.66 10.89
N GLY A 71 0.37 -13.39 10.05
CA GLY A 71 1.08 -12.89 8.87
C GLY A 71 2.30 -12.01 9.17
N ILE A 72 2.62 -11.75 10.44
CA ILE A 72 3.74 -10.86 10.83
C ILE A 72 5.08 -11.50 10.49
N ASN A 73 5.25 -12.79 10.76
CA ASN A 73 6.50 -13.51 10.49
C ASN A 73 6.84 -13.55 8.99
N GLU A 74 5.85 -13.79 8.15
CA GLU A 74 5.97 -13.80 6.69
C GLU A 74 6.39 -12.42 6.17
N LEU A 75 5.77 -11.37 6.69
CA LEU A 75 6.14 -10.00 6.36
C LEU A 75 7.56 -9.68 6.84
N GLN A 76 7.97 -10.09 8.04
CA GLN A 76 9.33 -9.91 8.56
C GLN A 76 10.37 -10.61 7.68
N GLN A 77 10.08 -11.83 7.24
CA GLN A 77 10.97 -12.57 6.31
C GLN A 77 11.09 -11.84 4.97
N TYR A 78 9.98 -11.32 4.46
CA TYR A 78 9.98 -10.58 3.19
C TYR A 78 10.82 -9.30 3.24
N ILE A 79 10.73 -8.53 4.34
CA ILE A 79 11.48 -7.27 4.51
C ILE A 79 12.91 -7.45 5.00
N ASN A 80 13.31 -8.69 5.35
CA ASN A 80 14.65 -8.98 5.85
C ASN A 80 15.74 -8.57 4.84
N LYS A 81 16.77 -7.89 5.34
CA LYS A 81 17.88 -7.32 4.55
C LYS A 81 17.42 -6.31 3.47
N LYS A 82 16.27 -5.68 3.66
CA LYS A 82 15.76 -4.64 2.77
C LYS A 82 15.57 -3.32 3.53
N SER A 83 15.61 -2.22 2.78
CA SER A 83 15.14 -0.92 3.24
C SER A 83 13.74 -0.73 2.66
N VAL A 84 12.74 -0.58 3.53
CA VAL A 84 11.34 -0.47 3.13
C VAL A 84 10.72 0.81 3.64
N VAL A 85 9.91 1.45 2.82
CA VAL A 85 9.08 2.59 3.20
C VAL A 85 7.67 2.07 3.49
N ILE A 86 7.14 2.36 4.67
CA ILE A 86 5.75 2.04 5.01
C ILE A 86 4.91 3.31 4.88
N SER A 87 4.00 3.30 3.93
CA SER A 87 3.06 4.38 3.67
C SER A 87 1.62 3.85 3.64
N GLY A 88 0.66 4.68 4.01
CA GLY A 88 -0.75 4.30 4.03
C GLY A 88 -1.63 5.34 4.71
N PRO A 89 -2.95 5.23 4.58
CA PRO A 89 -3.90 6.18 5.17
C PRO A 89 -3.86 6.17 6.70
N SER A 90 -4.37 7.25 7.29
CA SER A 90 -4.55 7.32 8.73
C SER A 90 -5.50 6.22 9.22
N GLY A 91 -5.20 5.63 10.37
CA GLY A 91 -6.00 4.55 10.94
C GLY A 91 -5.74 3.15 10.35
N ALA A 92 -4.89 3.00 9.33
CA ALA A 92 -4.54 1.70 8.78
C ALA A 92 -3.66 0.82 9.70
N GLY A 93 -3.18 1.36 10.84
CA GLY A 93 -2.37 0.62 11.79
C GLY A 93 -0.87 0.72 11.56
N LYS A 94 -0.39 1.77 10.87
CA LYS A 94 1.03 1.92 10.52
C LYS A 94 1.95 1.96 11.74
N SER A 95 1.66 2.80 12.74
CA SER A 95 2.48 2.90 13.97
C SER A 95 2.49 1.59 14.75
N THR A 96 1.35 0.91 14.84
CA THR A 96 1.23 -0.39 15.50
C THR A 96 2.08 -1.44 14.79
N LEU A 97 2.00 -1.51 13.44
CA LEU A 97 2.80 -2.44 12.66
C LEU A 97 4.30 -2.17 12.82
N ILE A 98 4.74 -0.91 12.75
CA ILE A 98 6.15 -0.55 12.92
C ILE A 98 6.65 -0.98 14.30
N ASN A 99 5.90 -0.70 15.37
CA ASN A 99 6.23 -1.14 16.72
C ASN A 99 6.34 -2.67 16.82
N THR A 100 5.40 -3.40 16.22
CA THR A 100 5.40 -4.87 16.17
C THR A 100 6.64 -5.40 15.44
N LEU A 101 6.99 -4.83 14.28
CA LEU A 101 8.15 -5.26 13.49
C LEU A 101 9.49 -4.97 14.18
N ILE A 102 9.56 -3.91 14.99
CA ILE A 102 10.77 -3.53 15.75
C ILE A 102 10.85 -4.28 17.08
N GLY A 103 9.73 -4.80 17.60
CA GLY A 103 9.65 -5.50 18.88
C GLY A 103 9.69 -4.57 20.09
N LYS A 104 9.42 -3.28 19.93
CA LYS A 104 9.33 -2.27 21.01
C LYS A 104 8.50 -1.07 20.59
N GLU A 105 7.93 -0.37 21.58
CA GLU A 105 7.19 0.87 21.32
C GLU A 105 8.16 2.01 21.02
N VAL A 106 8.28 2.37 19.76
CA VAL A 106 9.05 3.52 19.26
C VAL A 106 8.16 4.64 18.74
N LEU A 107 6.90 4.31 18.42
CA LEU A 107 5.88 5.24 17.95
C LEU A 107 4.67 5.21 18.88
N VAL A 108 4.12 6.38 19.16
CA VAL A 108 2.86 6.49 19.93
C VAL A 108 1.72 6.01 19.06
N THR A 109 1.03 4.97 19.53
CA THR A 109 -0.19 4.47 18.89
C THR A 109 -1.38 5.21 19.49
N ASN A 110 -1.98 6.12 18.73
CA ASN A 110 -3.23 6.74 19.14
C ASN A 110 -4.38 5.96 18.51
N ASP A 111 -5.18 5.30 19.35
CA ASP A 111 -6.55 4.99 19.02
C ASP A 111 -7.30 6.31 18.90
N VAL A 112 -7.83 6.55 17.69
CA VAL A 112 -8.68 7.69 17.34
C VAL A 112 -7.99 9.05 17.42
N SER A 113 -7.71 9.59 16.25
CA SER A 113 -7.31 10.98 16.06
C SER A 113 -8.32 11.94 16.68
N GLN A 114 -8.10 12.37 17.92
CA GLN A 114 -8.68 13.62 18.36
C GLN A 114 -8.04 14.73 17.54
N LYS A 115 -8.90 15.42 16.77
CA LYS A 115 -8.55 16.65 16.05
C LYS A 115 -7.87 17.61 17.01
N THR A 116 -6.56 17.64 17.07
CA THR A 116 -5.84 18.74 17.66
C THR A 116 -6.01 19.94 16.73
N LYS A 117 -6.97 20.80 17.12
CA LYS A 117 -6.97 22.19 16.68
C LYS A 117 -5.63 22.79 17.07
N LYS A 118 -4.78 23.09 16.11
CA LYS A 118 -4.01 24.34 15.98
C LYS A 118 -2.94 24.18 14.92
N GLY A 119 -2.96 25.07 13.94
CA GLY A 119 -1.93 25.22 12.95
C GLY A 119 -0.55 25.43 13.61
N ARG A 120 0.36 24.57 13.21
CA ARG A 120 1.80 24.81 13.31
C ARG A 120 2.42 23.95 12.20
N HIS A 121 3.32 24.53 11.46
CA HIS A 121 4.10 23.87 10.43
C HIS A 121 4.62 22.54 10.98
N THR A 122 3.99 21.44 10.58
CA THR A 122 4.46 20.11 10.94
C THR A 122 5.62 19.82 10.01
N THR A 123 6.83 19.94 10.51
CA THR A 123 8.02 19.45 9.82
C THR A 123 7.79 17.98 9.56
N ILE A 124 7.72 17.61 8.30
CA ILE A 124 7.53 16.24 7.83
C ILE A 124 8.88 15.55 8.02
N GLU A 125 9.13 14.99 9.19
CA GLU A 125 10.33 14.21 9.46
C GLU A 125 10.05 12.73 9.17
N SER A 126 10.73 12.19 8.16
CA SER A 126 10.79 10.74 7.98
C SER A 126 11.64 10.13 9.09
N ARG A 127 11.14 9.07 9.71
CA ARG A 127 11.85 8.37 10.79
C ARG A 127 12.41 7.05 10.29
N PHE A 128 13.66 6.77 10.66
CA PHE A 128 14.36 5.55 10.28
C PHE A 128 14.44 4.62 11.48
N PHE A 129 14.06 3.37 11.29
CA PHE A 129 14.13 2.33 12.31
C PHE A 129 14.86 1.12 11.76
N MET A 130 15.73 0.53 12.56
CA MET A 130 16.36 -0.76 12.26
C MET A 130 15.51 -1.87 12.88
N SER A 131 14.92 -2.72 12.06
CA SER A 131 14.10 -3.87 12.50
C SER A 131 14.93 -5.15 12.70
N ALA A 132 16.04 -5.27 11.98
CA ALA A 132 17.02 -6.35 12.09
C ALA A 132 18.35 -5.89 11.47
N PRO A 133 19.47 -6.65 11.60
CA PRO A 133 20.70 -6.32 10.92
C PRO A 133 20.47 -6.16 9.41
N HIS A 134 20.87 -5.00 8.87
CA HIS A 134 20.68 -4.64 7.44
C HIS A 134 19.21 -4.54 6.99
N SER A 135 18.27 -4.40 7.91
CA SER A 135 16.84 -4.24 7.62
C SER A 135 16.35 -2.92 8.19
N TYR A 136 15.87 -2.02 7.33
CA TYR A 136 15.46 -0.68 7.75
C TYR A 136 14.00 -0.42 7.38
N ILE A 137 13.28 0.17 8.32
CA ILE A 137 11.91 0.66 8.10
C ILE A 137 11.95 2.18 8.13
N ILE A 138 11.40 2.78 7.09
CA ILE A 138 11.28 4.22 6.96
C ILE A 138 9.80 4.56 7.14
N ASP A 139 9.49 5.27 8.23
CA ASP A 139 8.16 5.81 8.47
C ASP A 139 8.03 7.14 7.74
N THR A 140 7.11 7.21 6.81
CA THR A 140 6.73 8.48 6.20
C THR A 140 5.44 9.00 6.83
N PRO A 141 5.29 10.31 7.05
CA PRO A 141 4.01 10.88 7.45
C PRO A 141 2.92 10.38 6.52
N GLY A 142 1.81 9.90 7.10
CA GLY A 142 0.71 9.34 6.33
C GLY A 142 0.22 10.33 5.27
N PHE A 143 0.33 9.98 4.02
CA PHE A 143 -0.29 10.72 2.93
C PHE A 143 -1.80 10.48 3.00
N SER A 144 -2.53 11.44 3.54
CA SER A 144 -3.99 11.36 3.60
C SER A 144 -4.64 11.57 2.23
N THR A 145 -3.94 12.28 1.35
CA THR A 145 -4.37 12.51 -0.04
C THR A 145 -3.12 12.62 -0.91
N LEU A 146 -3.00 11.73 -1.87
CA LEU A 146 -2.03 11.87 -2.95
C LEU A 146 -2.77 12.41 -4.17
N ASP A 147 -2.18 13.42 -4.81
CA ASP A 147 -2.59 13.81 -6.15
C ASP A 147 -2.13 12.77 -7.17
N PHE A 148 -2.81 12.69 -8.28
CA PHE A 148 -2.33 11.89 -9.40
C PHE A 148 -0.98 12.43 -9.88
N PRO A 149 -0.03 11.57 -10.28
CA PRO A 149 1.20 12.05 -10.90
C PRO A 149 0.83 12.90 -12.13
N LYS A 150 1.54 14.00 -12.32
CA LYS A 150 1.40 14.80 -13.54
C LYS A 150 1.94 13.97 -14.69
N LEU A 151 1.05 13.49 -15.54
CA LEU A 151 1.40 12.77 -16.75
C LEU A 151 1.45 13.78 -17.89
N GLU A 152 2.57 13.84 -18.60
CA GLU A 152 2.75 14.75 -19.74
C GLU A 152 2.08 14.20 -21.00
N GLU A 153 1.98 12.86 -21.12
CA GLU A 153 1.33 12.20 -22.26
C GLU A 153 0.41 11.04 -21.84
N LYS A 154 -0.66 10.80 -22.63
CA LYS A 154 -1.57 9.64 -22.43
C LYS A 154 -0.85 8.29 -22.47
N LYS A 155 0.21 8.17 -23.27
CA LYS A 155 1.02 6.94 -23.39
C LYS A 155 1.77 6.58 -22.09
N GLU A 156 2.00 7.53 -21.20
CA GLU A 156 2.60 7.25 -19.90
C GLU A 156 1.61 6.53 -18.98
N LEU A 157 0.31 6.83 -19.11
CA LEU A 157 -0.73 6.15 -18.35
C LEU A 157 -0.77 4.64 -18.67
N GLU A 158 -0.62 4.27 -19.93
CA GLU A 158 -0.61 2.87 -20.38
C GLU A 158 0.55 2.07 -19.76
N LYS A 159 1.72 2.70 -19.58
CA LYS A 159 2.88 2.07 -18.94
C LYS A 159 2.69 1.88 -17.44
N LEU A 160 1.90 2.75 -16.81
CA LEU A 160 1.65 2.71 -15.37
C LEU A 160 0.57 1.71 -14.96
N PHE A 161 -0.22 1.25 -15.94
CA PHE A 161 -1.27 0.24 -15.78
C PHE A 161 -1.04 -0.91 -16.77
N PRO A 162 -0.13 -1.83 -16.47
CA PRO A 162 0.13 -2.98 -17.37
C PRO A 162 -1.14 -3.81 -17.66
N GLU A 163 -2.11 -3.78 -16.74
CA GLU A 163 -3.40 -4.42 -16.92
C GLU A 163 -4.23 -3.84 -18.07
N PHE A 164 -4.02 -2.57 -18.47
CA PHE A 164 -4.66 -1.99 -19.64
C PHE A 164 -4.10 -2.54 -20.96
N LEU A 165 -2.84 -2.96 -20.98
CA LEU A 165 -2.24 -3.54 -22.18
C LEU A 165 -2.94 -4.82 -22.60
N ASP A 166 -3.44 -5.60 -21.67
CA ASP A 166 -4.18 -6.83 -21.95
C ASP A 166 -5.59 -6.57 -22.48
N PHE A 167 -6.21 -5.44 -22.10
CA PHE A 167 -7.49 -5.01 -22.65
C PHE A 167 -7.35 -4.37 -24.03
N LEU A 168 -6.25 -3.69 -24.28
CA LEU A 168 -5.99 -3.01 -25.55
C LEU A 168 -5.42 -3.96 -26.61
N SER A 169 -4.76 -5.05 -26.21
CA SER A 169 -4.18 -6.03 -27.13
C SER A 169 -5.16 -6.58 -28.18
N PRO A 170 -6.40 -7.01 -27.82
CA PRO A 170 -7.38 -7.41 -28.82
C PRO A 170 -7.90 -6.24 -29.68
N PHE A 171 -8.01 -5.03 -29.11
CA PHE A 171 -8.48 -3.85 -29.83
C PHE A 171 -7.41 -3.28 -30.78
N LEU A 172 -6.14 -3.29 -30.36
CA LEU A 172 -5.02 -2.88 -31.22
C LEU A 172 -4.76 -3.87 -32.34
N ALA A 173 -4.98 -5.17 -32.12
CA ALA A 173 -4.92 -6.17 -33.16
C ALA A 173 -6.02 -5.96 -34.23
N ILE A 174 -7.22 -5.52 -33.80
CA ILE A 174 -8.33 -5.19 -34.71
C ILE A 174 -8.06 -3.87 -35.45
N LEU A 175 -7.49 -2.86 -34.78
CA LEU A 175 -7.14 -1.58 -35.41
C LEU A 175 -5.90 -1.67 -36.31
N GLY A 176 -4.96 -2.58 -36.03
CA GLY A 176 -3.79 -2.84 -36.89
C GLY A 176 -4.14 -3.45 -38.22
N PHE A 177 -5.32 -4.10 -38.35
CA PHE A 177 -5.83 -4.61 -39.60
C PHE A 177 -6.50 -3.52 -40.48
N TYR A 178 -6.73 -2.33 -39.97
CA TYR A 178 -7.34 -1.22 -40.71
C TYR A 178 -6.35 -0.11 -41.10
N LEU A 179 -5.06 -0.24 -40.75
CA LEU A 179 -3.99 0.73 -41.05
C LEU A 179 -2.88 0.15 -41.94
N LEU A 180 -3.12 -1.00 -42.61
CA LEU A 180 -2.40 -1.53 -43.77
C LEU A 180 -3.37 -1.63 -44.94
#